data_aec1f4532964bda93369a1e8e6c1886e
#
_entry.id   aec1f4532964bda93369a1e8e6c1886e
#
_cell.length_a   1.000
_cell.length_b   1.000
_cell.length_c   1.000
_cell.angle_alpha   90.00
_cell.angle_beta   90.00
_cell.angle_gamma   90.00
#
_symmetry.space_group_name_H-M   'P 1'
#
loop_
_entity.id
_entity.type
_entity.pdbx_description
1 polymer ?
#
loop_
_entity_poly.entity_id
_entity_poly.type
_entity_poly.pdbx_seq_one_letter_code
_entity_poly.pdbx_strand_id
1 'polypeptide(L)'
;MLNNRKKTIGVFVCKLPEYFQRTLCGALADEAVANGYNLVVFSTFGEYDNNHDYVEGESNCLYIPNYDELDGIILCLDVFDIPGMAGKLIEQVKEKAHCPVISIRQKRDEFISVLSDDKKAIMAMVDHLVDEHNAKRIYYLSGPSYMHDIRMREDGFRERMKSRGVAFREEYIFRGNLWYNIGKEAVDYFFSLDDERPDAILCANDYMAISVCEELCDRGFRVPEDIIVTGFDDVEEARDIYPMLTTVEACPENFARCAMEIIKKAERGEKLEKQYYISTQNQYRNSCGCKEAEEAKQIFRKQFKKNQRLVHLYKQNMFMVFRMEGIRDYQGLPDLVGKFVEGNTGVSDFYICLNPDEKYELDDSRKSPYEDEMEMLLHAYYGKKMSIEVPMPQRLFKRKNLLPADEVTDRPCVFYINPLHY
;
A
#
# COMPACT_ATOMS: atom_id res chain seq x y z
N MET A 1 -19.46 15.76 -5.22
CA MET A 1 -18.07 15.55 -5.65
C MET A 1 -17.97 15.44 -7.15
N LEU A 2 -18.32 14.38 -7.82
CA LEU A 2 -18.34 14.31 -9.28
C LEU A 2 -19.75 14.56 -9.81
N ASN A 3 -19.88 15.39 -10.86
CA ASN A 3 -21.18 15.91 -11.30
C ASN A 3 -22.00 14.89 -12.15
N ASN A 4 -21.63 13.60 -12.14
CA ASN A 4 -22.24 12.54 -12.94
C ASN A 4 -23.38 11.78 -12.24
N ARG A 5 -23.86 12.26 -11.09
CA ARG A 5 -24.93 11.66 -10.27
C ARG A 5 -24.67 10.23 -9.79
N LYS A 6 -23.44 9.73 -9.93
CA LYS A 6 -23.08 8.41 -9.42
C LYS A 6 -22.58 8.52 -7.98
N LYS A 7 -22.85 7.48 -7.22
CA LYS A 7 -22.31 7.35 -5.86
C LYS A 7 -20.80 7.29 -5.92
N THR A 8 -20.15 7.93 -4.96
CA THR A 8 -18.71 8.12 -4.93
C THR A 8 -18.11 7.56 -3.65
N ILE A 9 -17.11 6.71 -3.80
CA ILE A 9 -16.35 6.12 -2.69
C ILE A 9 -15.00 6.82 -2.61
N GLY A 10 -14.65 7.31 -1.41
CA GLY A 10 -13.34 7.88 -1.11
C GLY A 10 -12.42 6.85 -0.48
N VAL A 11 -11.20 6.72 -0.97
CA VAL A 11 -10.14 5.88 -0.41
C VAL A 11 -9.01 6.77 0.04
N PHE A 12 -8.57 6.62 1.28
CA PHE A 12 -7.43 7.36 1.82
C PHE A 12 -6.29 6.37 2.06
N VAL A 13 -5.19 6.57 1.37
CA VAL A 13 -4.04 5.65 1.37
C VAL A 13 -2.73 6.43 1.30
N CYS A 14 -1.71 5.91 1.95
CA CYS A 14 -0.34 6.35 1.80
C CYS A 14 0.46 5.27 1.09
N LYS A 15 1.59 5.63 0.45
CA LYS A 15 2.51 4.69 -0.21
C LYS A 15 1.81 3.80 -1.25
N LEU A 16 0.99 4.41 -2.10
CA LEU A 16 0.24 3.71 -3.16
C LEU A 16 1.10 2.77 -4.05
N PRO A 17 2.38 3.03 -4.34
CA PRO A 17 3.22 2.11 -5.11
C PRO A 17 3.52 0.77 -4.43
N GLU A 18 3.38 0.66 -3.11
CA GLU A 18 3.61 -0.58 -2.37
C GLU A 18 2.61 -1.68 -2.76
N TYR A 19 3.05 -2.94 -2.69
CA TYR A 19 2.30 -4.08 -3.22
C TYR A 19 0.86 -4.16 -2.69
N PHE A 20 0.67 -4.12 -1.37
CA PHE A 20 -0.66 -4.26 -0.77
C PHE A 20 -1.59 -3.11 -1.18
N GLN A 21 -1.14 -1.86 -1.06
CA GLN A 21 -1.92 -0.66 -1.36
C GLN A 21 -2.28 -0.58 -2.84
N ARG A 22 -1.32 -0.85 -3.71
CA ARG A 22 -1.53 -0.88 -5.17
C ARG A 22 -2.55 -1.93 -5.57
N THR A 23 -2.43 -3.14 -5.04
CA THR A 23 -3.33 -4.25 -5.34
C THR A 23 -4.73 -4.00 -4.78
N LEU A 24 -4.82 -3.52 -3.53
CA LEU A 24 -6.08 -3.13 -2.90
C LEU A 24 -6.82 -2.05 -3.72
N CYS A 25 -6.12 -0.96 -4.07
CA CYS A 25 -6.73 0.14 -4.83
C CYS A 25 -7.13 -0.29 -6.24
N GLY A 26 -6.33 -1.14 -6.89
CA GLY A 26 -6.70 -1.74 -8.17
C GLY A 26 -7.98 -2.57 -8.09
N ALA A 27 -8.08 -3.46 -7.11
CA ALA A 27 -9.26 -4.27 -6.88
C ALA A 27 -10.49 -3.44 -6.47
N LEU A 28 -10.30 -2.37 -5.66
CA LEU A 28 -11.38 -1.42 -5.34
C LEU A 28 -11.87 -0.68 -6.59
N ALA A 29 -10.96 -0.32 -7.51
CA ALA A 29 -11.32 0.32 -8.77
C ALA A 29 -12.19 -0.60 -9.64
N ASP A 30 -11.79 -1.87 -9.79
CA ASP A 30 -12.54 -2.87 -10.55
C ASP A 30 -13.92 -3.11 -9.93
N GLU A 31 -13.99 -3.29 -8.62
CA GLU A 31 -15.25 -3.49 -7.88
C GLU A 31 -16.17 -2.25 -7.96
N ALA A 32 -15.62 -1.04 -7.82
CA ALA A 32 -16.40 0.19 -7.91
C ALA A 32 -17.02 0.35 -9.30
N VAL A 33 -16.21 0.22 -10.34
CA VAL A 33 -16.69 0.33 -11.74
C VAL A 33 -17.72 -0.73 -12.05
N ALA A 34 -17.48 -1.99 -11.67
CA ALA A 34 -18.42 -3.09 -11.90
C ALA A 34 -19.78 -2.87 -11.21
N ASN A 35 -19.82 -2.16 -10.11
CA ASN A 35 -21.05 -1.85 -9.36
C ASN A 35 -21.62 -0.45 -9.63
N GLY A 36 -21.03 0.30 -10.55
CA GLY A 36 -21.56 1.60 -10.99
C GLY A 36 -21.21 2.79 -10.11
N TYR A 37 -20.19 2.65 -9.23
CA TYR A 37 -19.67 3.72 -8.38
C TYR A 37 -18.51 4.46 -9.03
N ASN A 38 -18.32 5.72 -8.66
CA ASN A 38 -17.04 6.38 -8.81
C ASN A 38 -16.11 5.97 -7.65
N LEU A 39 -14.82 5.88 -7.92
CA LEU A 39 -13.78 5.74 -6.90
C LEU A 39 -12.83 6.93 -6.96
N VAL A 40 -12.59 7.57 -5.83
CA VAL A 40 -11.59 8.63 -5.70
C VAL A 40 -10.55 8.19 -4.67
N VAL A 41 -9.32 8.02 -5.10
CA VAL A 41 -8.20 7.63 -4.26
C VAL A 41 -7.40 8.89 -3.93
N PHE A 42 -7.43 9.28 -2.67
CA PHE A 42 -6.61 10.34 -2.09
C PHE A 42 -5.35 9.69 -1.55
N SER A 43 -4.24 9.90 -2.26
CA SER A 43 -2.99 9.24 -1.90
C SER A 43 -1.90 10.25 -1.54
N THR A 44 -1.03 9.83 -0.63
CA THR A 44 0.17 10.52 -0.22
C THR A 44 1.37 9.61 -0.39
N PHE A 45 2.58 10.19 -0.44
CA PHE A 45 3.80 9.41 -0.61
C PHE A 45 4.36 8.86 0.70
N GLY A 46 3.98 9.47 1.83
CA GLY A 46 4.52 9.14 3.14
C GLY A 46 5.81 9.87 3.48
N GLU A 47 6.38 9.58 4.63
CA GLU A 47 7.58 10.23 5.11
C GLU A 47 8.82 9.66 4.41
N TYR A 48 9.26 10.33 3.35
CA TYR A 48 10.55 10.04 2.70
C TYR A 48 11.66 11.00 3.13
N ASP A 49 11.30 12.12 3.78
CA ASP A 49 12.25 13.13 4.26
C ASP A 49 11.69 13.80 5.53
N ASN A 50 12.59 14.26 6.41
CA ASN A 50 12.26 15.04 7.61
C ASN A 50 11.99 16.53 7.31
N ASN A 51 11.67 16.89 6.08
CA ASN A 51 11.37 18.25 5.70
C ASN A 51 9.92 18.60 6.09
N HIS A 52 9.76 19.54 7.04
CA HIS A 52 8.47 19.98 7.56
C HIS A 52 7.53 20.50 6.47
N ASP A 53 8.06 21.25 5.50
CA ASP A 53 7.24 21.83 4.42
C ASP A 53 6.63 20.74 3.55
N TYR A 54 7.38 19.66 3.32
CA TYR A 54 6.92 18.50 2.56
C TYR A 54 5.80 17.76 3.29
N VAL A 55 5.96 17.52 4.60
CA VAL A 55 4.96 16.85 5.46
C VAL A 55 3.66 17.64 5.51
N GLU A 56 3.75 18.98 5.58
CA GLU A 56 2.58 19.83 5.59
C GLU A 56 1.80 19.74 4.29
N GLY A 57 2.50 19.84 3.16
CA GLY A 57 1.92 19.70 1.86
C GLY A 57 1.24 18.34 1.66
N GLU A 58 1.86 17.23 2.03
CA GLU A 58 1.27 15.89 2.02
C GLU A 58 -0.04 15.85 2.83
N SER A 59 -0.06 16.49 4.01
CA SER A 59 -1.24 16.56 4.87
C SER A 59 -2.40 17.32 4.23
N ASN A 60 -2.15 18.22 3.30
CA ASN A 60 -3.17 19.02 2.64
C ASN A 60 -4.12 18.18 1.79
N CYS A 61 -3.74 16.97 1.35
CA CYS A 61 -4.64 16.05 0.65
C CYS A 61 -5.92 15.74 1.46
N LEU A 62 -5.88 15.84 2.79
CA LEU A 62 -7.02 15.61 3.67
C LEU A 62 -8.12 16.69 3.55
N TYR A 63 -7.79 17.85 2.99
CA TYR A 63 -8.70 18.97 2.82
C TYR A 63 -9.32 19.07 1.43
N ILE A 64 -8.85 18.24 0.48
CA ILE A 64 -9.40 18.18 -0.89
C ILE A 64 -10.81 17.56 -0.91
N PRO A 65 -11.11 16.48 -0.16
CA PRO A 65 -12.39 15.82 -0.24
C PRO A 65 -13.55 16.68 0.27
N ASN A 66 -14.68 16.58 -0.41
CA ASN A 66 -15.97 16.95 0.19
C ASN A 66 -16.57 15.71 0.86
N TYR A 67 -16.34 15.56 2.16
CA TYR A 67 -16.73 14.37 2.92
C TYR A 67 -18.24 14.16 2.94
N ASP A 68 -19.04 15.24 2.89
CA ASP A 68 -20.52 15.18 2.88
C ASP A 68 -21.10 14.54 1.62
N GLU A 69 -20.33 14.54 0.54
CA GLU A 69 -20.76 13.99 -0.76
C GLU A 69 -20.19 12.58 -1.04
N LEU A 70 -19.53 11.95 -0.07
CA LEU A 70 -19.08 10.57 -0.18
C LEU A 70 -20.16 9.60 0.29
N ASP A 71 -20.36 8.54 -0.46
CA ASP A 71 -21.31 7.45 -0.15
C ASP A 71 -20.64 6.30 0.60
N GLY A 72 -19.31 6.28 0.66
CA GLY A 72 -18.49 5.36 1.44
C GLY A 72 -17.07 5.86 1.58
N ILE A 73 -16.42 5.56 2.70
CA ILE A 73 -15.04 5.94 2.97
C ILE A 73 -14.24 4.70 3.38
N ILE A 74 -13.08 4.51 2.76
CA ILE A 74 -12.14 3.43 3.05
C ILE A 74 -10.83 4.05 3.52
N LEU A 75 -10.35 3.65 4.69
CA LEU A 75 -9.16 4.18 5.35
C LEU A 75 -8.08 3.10 5.47
N CYS A 76 -6.91 3.33 4.88
CA CYS A 76 -5.72 2.49 5.04
C CYS A 76 -4.75 3.15 6.04
N LEU A 77 -5.15 3.19 7.32
CA LEU A 77 -4.49 3.99 8.36
C LEU A 77 -3.14 3.41 8.82
N ASP A 78 -2.89 2.13 8.58
CA ASP A 78 -1.68 1.41 8.96
C ASP A 78 -0.41 1.92 8.25
N VAL A 79 -0.58 2.58 7.12
CA VAL A 79 0.52 3.10 6.29
C VAL A 79 0.73 4.61 6.40
N PHE A 80 -0.07 5.30 7.21
CA PHE A 80 0.11 6.74 7.47
C PHE A 80 1.18 6.94 8.54
N ASP A 81 2.42 7.04 8.14
CA ASP A 81 3.59 7.20 9.01
C ASP A 81 3.95 8.65 9.33
N ILE A 82 3.33 9.62 8.63
CA ILE A 82 3.47 11.04 8.96
C ILE A 82 2.85 11.31 10.34
N PRO A 83 3.61 11.83 11.32
CA PRO A 83 3.13 12.05 12.67
C PRO A 83 1.86 12.93 12.73
N GLY A 84 0.81 12.43 13.37
CA GLY A 84 -0.45 13.15 13.55
C GLY A 84 -1.40 13.12 12.35
N MET A 85 -0.98 12.74 11.15
CA MET A 85 -1.81 12.74 9.95
C MET A 85 -3.01 11.79 10.06
N ALA A 86 -2.78 10.56 10.50
CA ALA A 86 -3.87 9.60 10.73
C ALA A 86 -4.91 10.12 11.73
N GLY A 87 -4.45 10.80 12.81
CA GLY A 87 -5.32 11.42 13.79
C GLY A 87 -6.20 12.53 13.18
N LYS A 88 -5.60 13.46 12.43
CA LYS A 88 -6.32 14.52 11.71
C LYS A 88 -7.37 13.95 10.74
N LEU A 89 -7.02 12.91 9.97
CA LEU A 89 -7.95 12.24 9.06
C LEU A 89 -9.15 11.64 9.82
N ILE A 90 -8.88 10.92 10.92
CA ILE A 90 -9.94 10.33 11.74
C ILE A 90 -10.89 11.40 12.28
N GLU A 91 -10.37 12.51 12.79
CA GLU A 91 -11.17 13.63 13.30
C GLU A 91 -12.06 14.23 12.21
N GLN A 92 -11.50 14.51 11.03
CA GLN A 92 -12.27 15.07 9.91
C GLN A 92 -13.36 14.11 9.43
N VAL A 93 -13.05 12.81 9.32
CA VAL A 93 -14.02 11.80 8.91
C VAL A 93 -15.14 11.67 9.96
N LYS A 94 -14.81 11.68 11.25
CA LYS A 94 -15.81 11.63 12.33
C LYS A 94 -16.73 12.86 12.35
N GLU A 95 -16.19 14.02 12.04
CA GLU A 95 -16.95 15.29 12.05
C GLU A 95 -17.86 15.41 10.82
N LYS A 96 -17.38 14.98 9.63
CA LYS A 96 -17.99 15.35 8.35
C LYS A 96 -18.61 14.19 7.57
N ALA A 97 -18.25 12.95 7.87
CA ALA A 97 -18.76 11.83 7.09
C ALA A 97 -20.15 11.38 7.55
N HIS A 98 -21.08 11.22 6.61
CA HIS A 98 -22.44 10.73 6.82
C HIS A 98 -22.69 9.37 6.18
N CYS A 99 -21.64 8.68 5.78
CA CYS A 99 -21.63 7.40 5.09
C CYS A 99 -20.87 6.33 5.91
N PRO A 100 -20.93 5.04 5.51
CA PRO A 100 -20.13 4.00 6.10
C PRO A 100 -18.63 4.30 5.99
N VAL A 101 -17.91 4.18 7.11
CA VAL A 101 -16.45 4.34 7.16
C VAL A 101 -15.82 3.02 7.52
N ILE A 102 -14.89 2.56 6.69
CA ILE A 102 -14.25 1.25 6.77
C ILE A 102 -12.75 1.42 6.96
N SER A 103 -12.21 0.88 8.06
CA SER A 103 -10.78 0.82 8.31
C SER A 103 -10.23 -0.52 7.83
N ILE A 104 -9.21 -0.51 6.98
CA ILE A 104 -8.54 -1.69 6.46
C ILE A 104 -7.32 -2.01 7.33
N ARG A 105 -7.16 -3.30 7.71
CA ARG A 105 -6.07 -3.88 8.51
C ARG A 105 -5.92 -3.31 9.94
N GLN A 106 -6.47 -2.15 10.23
CA GLN A 106 -6.37 -1.55 11.56
C GLN A 106 -7.72 -1.60 12.28
N LYS A 107 -7.75 -2.23 13.46
CA LYS A 107 -8.94 -2.24 14.32
C LYS A 107 -9.22 -0.84 14.86
N ARG A 108 -10.45 -0.37 14.65
CA ARG A 108 -10.95 0.92 15.14
C ARG A 108 -12.34 0.77 15.71
N ASP A 109 -12.55 1.24 16.93
CA ASP A 109 -13.87 1.15 17.58
C ASP A 109 -14.86 2.16 16.98
N GLU A 110 -14.35 3.26 16.41
CA GLU A 110 -15.13 4.32 15.77
C GLU A 110 -15.72 3.91 14.43
N PHE A 111 -15.06 2.99 13.71
CA PHE A 111 -15.37 2.60 12.35
C PHE A 111 -15.66 1.11 12.22
N ILE A 112 -16.10 0.68 11.05
CA ILE A 112 -16.15 -0.73 10.69
C ILE A 112 -14.73 -1.16 10.32
N SER A 113 -14.25 -2.25 10.90
CA SER A 113 -12.90 -2.75 10.64
C SER A 113 -12.93 -4.01 9.80
N VAL A 114 -12.16 -4.03 8.70
CA VAL A 114 -11.89 -5.24 7.93
C VAL A 114 -10.45 -5.65 8.22
N LEU A 115 -10.28 -6.80 8.84
CA LEU A 115 -9.04 -7.32 9.41
C LEU A 115 -8.67 -8.65 8.74
N SER A 116 -7.40 -9.02 8.78
CA SER A 116 -6.95 -10.37 8.44
C SER A 116 -6.84 -11.24 9.69
N ASP A 117 -6.98 -12.56 9.52
CA ASP A 117 -6.78 -13.52 10.61
C ASP A 117 -5.30 -13.93 10.71
N ASP A 118 -4.42 -12.92 10.86
CA ASP A 118 -2.98 -13.05 10.88
C ASP A 118 -2.50 -14.02 11.95
N LYS A 119 -3.16 -14.02 13.11
CA LYS A 119 -2.84 -14.92 14.20
C LYS A 119 -2.96 -16.38 13.78
N LYS A 120 -4.08 -16.76 13.14
CA LYS A 120 -4.27 -18.12 12.66
C LYS A 120 -3.31 -18.49 11.54
N ALA A 121 -3.00 -17.56 10.66
CA ALA A 121 -2.04 -17.77 9.58
C ALA A 121 -0.65 -18.14 10.11
N ILE A 122 -0.14 -17.37 11.08
CA ILE A 122 1.14 -17.67 11.73
C ILE A 122 1.09 -19.00 12.50
N MET A 123 -0.01 -19.27 13.21
CA MET A 123 -0.18 -20.55 13.90
C MET A 123 -0.11 -21.73 12.92
N ALA A 124 -0.74 -21.61 11.76
CA ALA A 124 -0.69 -22.65 10.71
C ALA A 124 0.71 -22.77 10.09
N MET A 125 1.47 -21.66 9.97
CA MET A 125 2.85 -21.71 9.49
C MET A 125 3.77 -22.41 10.49
N VAL A 126 3.62 -22.17 11.80
CA VAL A 126 4.33 -22.91 12.84
C VAL A 126 4.00 -24.39 12.80
N ASP A 127 2.70 -24.75 12.64
CA ASP A 127 2.28 -26.15 12.49
C ASP A 127 2.97 -26.82 11.30
N HIS A 128 3.00 -26.15 10.16
CA HIS A 128 3.67 -26.65 8.97
C HIS A 128 5.18 -26.89 9.19
N LEU A 129 5.87 -25.95 9.83
CA LEU A 129 7.30 -26.11 10.13
C LEU A 129 7.57 -27.29 11.08
N VAL A 130 6.68 -27.51 12.05
CA VAL A 130 6.81 -28.62 13.01
C VAL A 130 6.43 -29.97 12.39
N ASP A 131 5.29 -30.03 11.71
CA ASP A 131 4.71 -31.29 11.26
C ASP A 131 5.37 -31.81 9.97
N GLU A 132 5.67 -30.93 9.00
CA GLU A 132 6.22 -31.33 7.72
C GLU A 132 7.76 -31.33 7.69
N HIS A 133 8.41 -30.44 8.48
CA HIS A 133 9.84 -30.25 8.46
C HIS A 133 10.54 -30.63 9.77
N ASN A 134 9.81 -31.11 10.78
CA ASN A 134 10.33 -31.50 12.10
C ASN A 134 11.18 -30.41 12.79
N ALA A 135 10.88 -29.14 12.51
CA ALA A 135 11.60 -28.00 13.08
C ALA A 135 11.39 -27.94 14.60
N LYS A 136 12.48 -27.93 15.36
CA LYS A 136 12.51 -27.90 16.83
C LYS A 136 12.92 -26.57 17.39
N ARG A 137 13.67 -25.77 16.63
CA ARG A 137 14.12 -24.42 16.95
C ARG A 137 13.63 -23.48 15.89
N ILE A 138 12.54 -22.79 16.18
CA ILE A 138 11.94 -21.81 15.28
C ILE A 138 12.16 -20.44 15.91
N TYR A 139 12.86 -19.57 15.19
CA TYR A 139 13.07 -18.18 15.61
C TYR A 139 12.12 -17.27 14.83
N TYR A 140 11.81 -16.12 15.41
CA TYR A 140 10.83 -15.21 14.85
C TYR A 140 11.42 -13.81 14.65
N LEU A 141 11.46 -13.36 13.40
CA LEU A 141 11.80 -11.99 13.07
C LEU A 141 10.54 -11.16 13.01
N SER A 142 10.21 -10.50 14.12
CA SER A 142 9.03 -9.64 14.27
C SER A 142 9.26 -8.25 13.68
N GLY A 143 8.22 -7.43 13.63
CA GLY A 143 8.28 -6.01 13.26
C GLY A 143 8.03 -5.08 14.45
N PRO A 144 7.71 -3.79 14.16
CA PRO A 144 7.45 -2.79 15.19
C PRO A 144 6.21 -3.13 16.05
N SER A 145 6.37 -3.10 17.38
CA SER A 145 5.31 -3.54 18.32
C SER A 145 4.09 -2.62 18.39
N TYR A 146 4.15 -1.41 17.85
CA TYR A 146 3.00 -0.51 17.81
C TYR A 146 1.96 -0.90 16.75
N MET A 147 2.32 -1.69 15.75
CA MET A 147 1.42 -2.16 14.70
C MET A 147 0.53 -3.30 15.20
N HIS A 148 -0.77 -3.22 14.92
CA HIS A 148 -1.74 -4.20 15.42
C HIS A 148 -1.53 -5.58 14.80
N ASP A 149 -1.38 -5.67 13.50
CA ASP A 149 -1.16 -6.90 12.75
C ASP A 149 0.13 -7.62 13.19
N ILE A 150 1.21 -6.87 13.38
CA ILE A 150 2.48 -7.43 13.90
C ILE A 150 2.30 -8.05 15.28
N ARG A 151 1.54 -7.41 16.18
CA ARG A 151 1.21 -8.02 17.48
C ARG A 151 0.42 -9.30 17.33
N MET A 152 -0.58 -9.33 16.43
CA MET A 152 -1.37 -10.53 16.19
C MET A 152 -0.53 -11.69 15.66
N ARG A 153 0.40 -11.41 14.74
CA ARG A 153 1.36 -12.39 14.21
C ARG A 153 2.26 -12.92 15.33
N GLU A 154 2.84 -12.04 16.12
CA GLU A 154 3.73 -12.40 17.24
C GLU A 154 3.02 -13.20 18.34
N ASP A 155 1.78 -12.83 18.69
CA ASP A 155 0.94 -13.57 19.63
C ASP A 155 0.60 -14.97 19.08
N GLY A 156 0.33 -15.07 17.79
CA GLY A 156 0.10 -16.37 17.12
C GLY A 156 1.32 -17.28 17.22
N PHE A 157 2.49 -16.73 16.97
CA PHE A 157 3.76 -17.45 17.11
C PHE A 157 3.95 -17.98 18.54
N ARG A 158 3.88 -17.10 19.56
CA ARG A 158 4.07 -17.50 20.97
C ARG A 158 3.06 -18.57 21.40
N GLU A 159 1.79 -18.36 21.08
CA GLU A 159 0.74 -19.28 21.49
C GLU A 159 0.92 -20.65 20.82
N ARG A 160 1.29 -20.68 19.53
CA ARG A 160 1.45 -21.95 18.84
C ARG A 160 2.70 -22.69 19.28
N MET A 161 3.83 -22.05 19.46
CA MET A 161 5.05 -22.65 20.01
C MET A 161 4.76 -23.31 21.36
N LYS A 162 4.09 -22.59 22.26
CA LYS A 162 3.70 -23.10 23.58
C LYS A 162 2.72 -24.28 23.49
N SER A 163 1.68 -24.18 22.68
CA SER A 163 0.65 -25.23 22.55
C SER A 163 1.20 -26.51 21.92
N ARG A 164 2.23 -26.40 21.06
CA ARG A 164 2.91 -27.55 20.43
C ARG A 164 4.02 -28.12 21.30
N GLY A 165 4.32 -27.51 22.45
CA GLY A 165 5.43 -27.94 23.31
C GLY A 165 6.81 -27.78 22.66
N VAL A 166 6.93 -26.91 21.65
CA VAL A 166 8.21 -26.58 21.03
C VAL A 166 8.99 -25.64 21.96
N ALA A 167 10.29 -25.87 22.10
CA ALA A 167 11.15 -25.03 22.95
C ALA A 167 11.05 -23.58 22.50
N PHE A 168 10.68 -22.70 23.43
CA PHE A 168 10.52 -21.28 23.17
C PHE A 168 11.11 -20.44 24.31
N ARG A 169 11.84 -19.40 23.94
CA ARG A 169 12.33 -18.34 24.83
C ARG A 169 12.04 -16.99 24.17
N GLU A 170 11.84 -15.94 24.96
CA GLU A 170 11.57 -14.60 24.41
C GLU A 170 12.71 -14.06 23.54
N GLU A 171 13.95 -14.49 23.80
CA GLU A 171 15.13 -14.15 22.98
C GLU A 171 15.03 -14.75 21.55
N TYR A 172 14.17 -15.72 21.28
CA TYR A 172 13.92 -16.23 19.94
C TYR A 172 13.12 -15.26 19.07
N ILE A 173 12.66 -14.14 19.64
CA ILE A 173 12.02 -13.05 18.91
C ILE A 173 12.97 -11.87 18.79
N PHE A 174 13.34 -11.54 17.56
CA PHE A 174 14.06 -10.31 17.23
C PHE A 174 13.13 -9.31 16.56
N ARG A 175 13.27 -8.02 16.91
CA ARG A 175 12.41 -6.97 16.34
C ARG A 175 13.10 -6.23 15.20
N GLY A 176 12.62 -6.46 13.99
CA GLY A 176 13.03 -5.77 12.80
C GLY A 176 12.18 -4.53 12.49
N ASN A 177 12.36 -4.02 11.28
CA ASN A 177 11.81 -2.75 10.79
C ASN A 177 10.88 -2.90 9.58
N LEU A 178 10.56 -4.14 9.17
CA LEU A 178 9.77 -4.52 8.00
C LEU A 178 10.43 -4.21 6.63
N TRP A 179 11.73 -3.87 6.61
CA TRP A 179 12.49 -3.57 5.42
C TRP A 179 13.59 -4.58 5.09
N TYR A 180 14.15 -4.48 3.87
CA TYR A 180 15.23 -5.35 3.35
C TYR A 180 16.58 -5.22 4.07
N ASN A 181 16.80 -4.18 4.86
CA ASN A 181 18.11 -3.88 5.44
C ASN A 181 18.39 -4.52 6.80
N ILE A 182 17.48 -5.38 7.29
CA ILE A 182 17.56 -5.98 8.63
C ILE A 182 18.23 -7.37 8.66
N GLY A 183 18.40 -8.01 7.50
CA GLY A 183 18.84 -9.41 7.42
C GLY A 183 20.14 -9.70 8.17
N LYS A 184 21.15 -8.85 7.95
CA LYS A 184 22.44 -9.00 8.62
C LYS A 184 22.32 -8.95 10.14
N GLU A 185 21.65 -7.93 10.67
CA GLU A 185 21.49 -7.74 12.12
C GLU A 185 20.68 -8.88 12.74
N ALA A 186 19.61 -9.32 12.07
CA ALA A 186 18.77 -10.42 12.54
C ALA A 186 19.56 -11.75 12.59
N VAL A 187 20.32 -12.07 11.54
CA VAL A 187 21.10 -13.31 11.48
C VAL A 187 22.25 -13.27 12.49
N ASP A 188 22.95 -12.13 12.65
CA ASP A 188 23.98 -11.94 13.69
C ASP A 188 23.38 -12.19 15.08
N TYR A 189 22.22 -11.61 15.38
CA TYR A 189 21.53 -11.81 16.63
C TYR A 189 21.16 -13.27 16.86
N PHE A 190 20.46 -13.91 15.93
CA PHE A 190 20.01 -15.29 16.08
C PHE A 190 21.17 -16.28 16.24
N PHE A 191 22.29 -16.04 15.56
CA PHE A 191 23.46 -16.91 15.67
C PHE A 191 24.28 -16.68 16.94
N SER A 192 24.00 -15.60 17.68
CA SER A 192 24.62 -15.32 18.97
C SER A 192 23.92 -15.97 20.16
N LEU A 193 22.70 -16.51 19.97
CA LEU A 193 21.87 -16.98 21.08
C LEU A 193 22.32 -18.31 21.69
N ASP A 194 22.68 -19.26 20.82
CA ASP A 194 23.00 -20.63 21.19
C ASP A 194 24.14 -21.19 20.33
N ASP A 195 24.79 -22.26 20.79
CA ASP A 195 25.76 -23.00 19.97
C ASP A 195 25.12 -23.72 18.79
N GLU A 196 23.80 -23.96 18.87
CA GLU A 196 23.01 -24.59 17.81
C GLU A 196 22.14 -23.58 17.08
N ARG A 197 22.15 -23.62 15.77
CA ARG A 197 21.40 -22.72 14.88
C ARG A 197 19.91 -23.01 14.86
N PRO A 198 19.06 -22.05 14.43
CA PRO A 198 17.66 -22.32 14.19
C PRO A 198 17.46 -23.30 13.05
N ASP A 199 16.46 -24.16 13.15
CA ASP A 199 15.99 -25.02 12.04
C ASP A 199 15.17 -24.18 11.05
N ALA A 200 14.48 -23.14 11.59
CA ALA A 200 13.68 -22.21 10.77
C ALA A 200 13.69 -20.79 11.35
N ILE A 201 13.63 -19.80 10.47
CA ILE A 201 13.39 -18.39 10.77
C ILE A 201 12.06 -17.99 10.12
N LEU A 202 11.04 -17.72 10.94
CA LEU A 202 9.76 -17.21 10.52
C LEU A 202 9.79 -15.69 10.63
N CYS A 203 9.55 -14.98 9.51
CA CYS A 203 9.60 -13.53 9.44
C CYS A 203 8.19 -12.95 9.38
N ALA A 204 7.99 -11.80 10.03
CA ALA A 204 6.70 -11.12 10.08
C ALA A 204 6.28 -10.53 8.72
N ASN A 205 7.22 -10.33 7.77
CA ASN A 205 6.89 -10.00 6.38
C ASN A 205 7.94 -10.55 5.40
N ASP A 206 7.63 -10.47 4.12
CA ASP A 206 8.47 -11.01 3.04
C ASP A 206 9.74 -10.21 2.82
N TYR A 207 9.71 -8.89 2.95
CA TYR A 207 10.90 -8.06 2.76
C TYR A 207 12.02 -8.41 3.74
N MET A 208 11.67 -8.63 5.00
CA MET A 208 12.63 -9.12 5.99
C MET A 208 13.08 -10.54 5.70
N ALA A 209 12.15 -11.43 5.26
CA ALA A 209 12.48 -12.81 4.92
C ALA A 209 13.44 -12.90 3.73
N ILE A 210 13.25 -12.06 2.70
CA ILE A 210 14.16 -11.95 1.56
C ILE A 210 15.56 -11.54 2.02
N SER A 211 15.66 -10.50 2.86
CA SER A 211 16.96 -10.05 3.36
C SER A 211 17.66 -11.08 4.24
N VAL A 212 16.91 -11.89 4.99
CA VAL A 212 17.46 -13.04 5.75
C VAL A 212 17.97 -14.11 4.79
N CYS A 213 17.22 -14.45 3.73
CA CYS A 213 17.68 -15.41 2.71
C CYS A 213 18.98 -14.97 2.05
N GLU A 214 19.10 -13.70 1.67
CA GLU A 214 20.29 -13.10 1.08
C GLU A 214 21.50 -13.22 2.03
N GLU A 215 21.34 -12.78 3.29
CA GLU A 215 22.40 -12.84 4.29
C GLU A 215 22.84 -14.27 4.60
N LEU A 216 21.90 -15.23 4.70
CA LEU A 216 22.24 -16.64 4.90
C LEU A 216 23.04 -17.17 3.71
N CYS A 217 22.63 -16.85 2.48
CA CYS A 217 23.34 -17.24 1.26
C CYS A 217 24.76 -16.67 1.21
N ASP A 218 24.95 -15.38 1.56
CA ASP A 218 26.25 -14.70 1.60
C ASP A 218 27.21 -15.36 2.62
N ARG A 219 26.66 -15.93 3.70
CA ARG A 219 27.42 -16.72 4.71
C ARG A 219 27.64 -18.17 4.31
N GLY A 220 27.15 -18.59 3.14
CA GLY A 220 27.31 -19.96 2.62
C GLY A 220 26.31 -20.97 3.16
N PHE A 221 25.20 -20.51 3.79
CA PHE A 221 24.10 -21.39 4.18
C PHE A 221 23.12 -21.57 3.02
N ARG A 222 22.55 -22.77 2.95
CA ARG A 222 21.53 -23.10 1.95
C ARG A 222 20.15 -22.99 2.57
N VAL A 223 19.25 -22.33 1.86
CA VAL A 223 17.82 -22.29 2.18
C VAL A 223 17.11 -23.17 1.15
N PRO A 224 16.40 -24.23 1.54
CA PRO A 224 15.98 -24.60 2.91
C PRO A 224 16.90 -25.61 3.62
N GLU A 225 17.92 -26.17 2.97
CA GLU A 225 18.60 -27.40 3.45
C GLU A 225 19.30 -27.22 4.81
N ASP A 226 19.83 -26.04 5.09
CA ASP A 226 20.52 -25.73 6.34
C ASP A 226 19.61 -24.94 7.31
N ILE A 227 18.79 -24.03 6.78
CA ILE A 227 17.84 -23.22 7.56
C ILE A 227 16.62 -22.91 6.67
N ILE A 228 15.42 -23.20 7.16
CA ILE A 228 14.16 -22.81 6.52
C ILE A 228 13.87 -21.33 6.78
N VAL A 229 13.39 -20.59 5.77
CA VAL A 229 12.93 -19.20 5.91
C VAL A 229 11.51 -19.07 5.39
N THR A 230 10.65 -18.40 6.17
CA THR A 230 9.26 -18.11 5.75
C THR A 230 8.92 -16.66 6.00
N GLY A 231 8.00 -16.11 5.20
CA GLY A 231 7.57 -14.73 5.25
C GLY A 231 6.07 -14.53 5.47
N PHE A 232 5.59 -13.35 5.15
CA PHE A 232 4.19 -12.93 5.17
C PHE A 232 3.99 -11.80 4.14
N ASP A 233 2.84 -11.72 3.48
CA ASP A 233 2.28 -10.78 2.52
C ASP A 233 2.18 -11.34 1.09
N ASP A 234 3.01 -12.29 0.67
CA ASP A 234 3.13 -12.85 -0.69
C ASP A 234 3.39 -11.77 -1.76
N VAL A 235 4.36 -10.89 -1.48
CA VAL A 235 4.77 -9.85 -2.43
C VAL A 235 5.31 -10.45 -3.74
N GLU A 236 5.32 -9.67 -4.81
CA GLU A 236 5.82 -10.15 -6.11
C GLU A 236 7.26 -10.67 -6.03
N GLU A 237 8.10 -9.99 -5.25
CA GLU A 237 9.51 -10.34 -5.04
C GLU A 237 9.66 -11.73 -4.41
N ALA A 238 8.77 -12.13 -3.50
CA ALA A 238 8.76 -13.43 -2.86
C ALA A 238 8.60 -14.60 -3.86
N ARG A 239 7.95 -14.32 -4.98
CA ARG A 239 7.73 -15.27 -6.10
C ARG A 239 8.85 -15.20 -7.14
N ASP A 240 9.62 -14.12 -7.15
CA ASP A 240 10.63 -13.84 -8.19
C ASP A 240 12.06 -14.10 -7.70
N ILE A 241 12.32 -14.44 -6.43
CA ILE A 241 13.61 -14.82 -5.89
C ILE A 241 13.82 -16.35 -5.93
N TYR A 242 15.08 -16.78 -5.72
CA TYR A 242 15.40 -18.18 -5.48
C TYR A 242 16.21 -18.32 -4.18
N PRO A 243 15.78 -19.21 -3.26
CA PRO A 243 14.54 -20.01 -3.31
C PRO A 243 13.28 -19.14 -3.25
N MET A 244 12.22 -19.50 -4.01
CA MET A 244 10.91 -18.84 -3.90
C MET A 244 10.41 -18.93 -2.47
N LEU A 245 9.97 -17.81 -1.92
CA LEU A 245 9.63 -17.70 -0.51
C LEU A 245 8.31 -18.41 -0.18
N THR A 246 8.35 -19.28 0.81
CA THR A 246 7.17 -19.77 1.54
C THR A 246 6.64 -18.62 2.37
N THR A 247 5.36 -18.29 2.23
CA THR A 247 4.78 -17.09 2.82
C THR A 247 3.28 -17.24 3.09
N VAL A 248 2.68 -16.24 3.68
CA VAL A 248 1.22 -16.09 3.83
C VAL A 248 0.74 -15.05 2.86
N GLU A 249 -0.22 -15.39 2.01
CA GLU A 249 -0.86 -14.44 1.10
C GLU A 249 -1.85 -13.56 1.87
N ALA A 250 -1.63 -12.23 1.84
CA ALA A 250 -2.47 -11.24 2.52
C ALA A 250 -3.83 -10.99 1.83
N CYS A 251 -3.99 -11.42 0.58
CA CYS A 251 -5.23 -11.33 -0.21
C CYS A 251 -5.87 -9.93 -0.26
N PRO A 252 -5.17 -8.87 -0.71
CA PRO A 252 -5.72 -7.50 -0.71
C PRO A 252 -7.01 -7.35 -1.52
N GLU A 253 -7.23 -8.17 -2.55
CA GLU A 253 -8.48 -8.20 -3.33
C GLU A 253 -9.69 -8.63 -2.50
N ASN A 254 -9.48 -9.49 -1.50
CA ASN A 254 -10.55 -9.90 -0.59
C ASN A 254 -10.97 -8.76 0.32
N PHE A 255 -10.03 -7.91 0.75
CA PHE A 255 -10.33 -6.69 1.48
C PHE A 255 -11.19 -5.74 0.64
N ALA A 256 -10.83 -5.55 -0.64
CA ALA A 256 -11.59 -4.70 -1.57
C ALA A 256 -13.03 -5.20 -1.71
N ARG A 257 -13.23 -6.49 -2.00
CA ARG A 257 -14.57 -7.10 -2.12
C ARG A 257 -15.38 -6.98 -0.83
N CYS A 258 -14.77 -7.23 0.31
CA CYS A 258 -15.42 -7.09 1.61
C CYS A 258 -15.86 -5.65 1.87
N ALA A 259 -14.99 -4.67 1.65
CA ALA A 259 -15.30 -3.25 1.84
C ALA A 259 -16.46 -2.80 0.92
N MET A 260 -16.43 -3.19 -0.35
CA MET A 260 -17.51 -2.88 -1.28
C MET A 260 -18.84 -3.54 -0.87
N GLU A 261 -18.80 -4.78 -0.38
CA GLU A 261 -20.02 -5.45 0.09
C GLU A 261 -20.60 -4.79 1.35
N ILE A 262 -19.75 -4.28 2.26
CA ILE A 262 -20.19 -3.52 3.42
C ILE A 262 -20.92 -2.24 2.98
N ILE A 263 -20.38 -1.50 2.01
CA ILE A 263 -21.02 -0.28 1.48
C ILE A 263 -22.38 -0.64 0.87
N LYS A 264 -22.46 -1.67 0.05
CA LYS A 264 -23.74 -2.12 -0.55
C LYS A 264 -24.77 -2.57 0.50
N LYS A 265 -24.33 -3.26 1.56
CA LYS A 265 -25.21 -3.63 2.69
C LYS A 265 -25.75 -2.41 3.41
N ALA A 266 -24.91 -1.42 3.66
CA ALA A 266 -25.33 -0.16 4.27
C ALA A 266 -26.41 0.54 3.43
N GLU A 267 -26.24 0.60 2.12
CA GLU A 267 -27.22 1.18 1.20
C GLU A 267 -28.58 0.46 1.20
N ARG A 268 -28.56 -0.87 1.40
CA ARG A 268 -29.78 -1.66 1.54
C ARG A 268 -30.40 -1.57 2.93
N GLY A 269 -29.77 -0.80 3.85
CA GLY A 269 -30.23 -0.71 5.26
C GLY A 269 -30.04 -1.98 6.06
N GLU A 270 -29.15 -2.87 5.62
CA GLU A 270 -28.86 -4.12 6.32
C GLU A 270 -28.03 -3.85 7.59
N LYS A 271 -28.17 -4.74 8.58
CA LYS A 271 -27.34 -4.67 9.79
C LYS A 271 -25.87 -4.93 9.45
N LEU A 272 -24.99 -4.04 9.90
CA LEU A 272 -23.54 -4.17 9.73
C LEU A 272 -22.90 -4.65 11.02
N GLU A 273 -21.92 -5.55 10.88
CA GLU A 273 -21.05 -5.94 11.99
C GLU A 273 -19.94 -4.89 12.16
N LYS A 274 -19.36 -4.81 13.35
CA LYS A 274 -18.25 -3.88 13.64
C LYS A 274 -16.91 -4.37 13.10
N GLN A 275 -16.76 -5.68 12.92
CA GLN A 275 -15.51 -6.29 12.46
C GLN A 275 -15.81 -7.42 11.46
N TYR A 276 -15.05 -7.43 10.38
CA TYR A 276 -15.05 -8.48 9.37
C TYR A 276 -13.63 -9.04 9.25
N TYR A 277 -13.50 -10.35 9.03
CA TYR A 277 -12.21 -11.00 8.95
C TYR A 277 -12.01 -11.63 7.57
N ILE A 278 -10.88 -11.32 6.95
CA ILE A 278 -10.44 -11.90 5.69
C ILE A 278 -9.55 -13.10 5.98
N SER A 279 -9.88 -14.22 5.35
CA SER A 279 -9.04 -15.40 5.41
C SER A 279 -7.78 -15.20 4.59
N THR A 280 -6.64 -15.53 5.17
CA THR A 280 -5.34 -15.59 4.52
C THR A 280 -5.05 -17.01 4.02
N GLN A 281 -4.07 -17.19 3.13
CA GLN A 281 -3.67 -18.50 2.62
C GLN A 281 -2.15 -18.66 2.72
N ASN A 282 -1.72 -19.82 3.25
CA ASN A 282 -0.31 -20.15 3.28
C ASN A 282 0.13 -20.67 1.91
N GLN A 283 1.20 -20.11 1.38
CA GLN A 283 1.83 -20.46 0.11
C GLN A 283 3.15 -21.17 0.37
N TYR A 284 3.16 -22.49 0.26
CA TYR A 284 4.35 -23.31 0.49
C TYR A 284 5.19 -23.44 -0.79
N ARG A 285 6.49 -23.09 -0.68
CA ARG A 285 7.40 -22.99 -1.85
C ARG A 285 8.78 -23.57 -1.56
N ASN A 286 9.80 -23.07 -2.28
CA ASN A 286 11.15 -23.64 -2.19
C ASN A 286 11.86 -23.32 -0.88
N SER A 287 11.61 -22.17 -0.25
CA SER A 287 12.32 -21.76 0.96
C SER A 287 11.98 -22.59 2.21
N CYS A 288 10.94 -23.43 2.14
CA CYS A 288 10.72 -24.51 3.11
C CYS A 288 10.97 -25.91 2.53
N GLY A 289 11.24 -26.03 1.23
CA GLY A 289 11.51 -27.32 0.58
C GLY A 289 10.27 -28.04 0.04
N CYS A 290 9.06 -27.46 0.10
CA CYS A 290 7.82 -28.11 -0.36
C CYS A 290 7.65 -28.11 -1.89
N LYS A 291 8.42 -27.31 -2.63
CA LYS A 291 8.45 -27.31 -4.11
C LYS A 291 9.85 -27.60 -4.62
N GLU A 292 9.94 -28.35 -5.70
CA GLU A 292 11.22 -28.70 -6.33
C GLU A 292 11.81 -27.53 -7.14
N ALA A 293 13.13 -27.56 -7.35
CA ALA A 293 13.93 -26.46 -7.92
C ALA A 293 13.83 -26.29 -9.45
N GLU A 294 12.95 -26.99 -10.16
CA GLU A 294 12.89 -27.00 -11.64
C GLU A 294 12.57 -25.63 -12.27
N GLU A 295 12.08 -24.68 -11.46
CA GLU A 295 11.65 -23.35 -11.91
C GLU A 295 12.77 -22.28 -11.91
N ALA A 296 13.96 -22.57 -11.38
CA ALA A 296 15.03 -21.57 -11.20
C ALA A 296 15.44 -20.87 -12.52
N LYS A 297 15.48 -21.58 -13.64
CA LYS A 297 15.81 -20.99 -14.96
C LYS A 297 14.71 -20.08 -15.49
N GLN A 298 13.45 -20.37 -15.19
CA GLN A 298 12.32 -19.54 -15.61
C GLN A 298 12.26 -18.27 -14.76
N ILE A 299 12.51 -18.39 -13.45
CA ILE A 299 12.59 -17.27 -12.50
C ILE A 299 13.70 -16.32 -12.95
N PHE A 300 14.90 -16.80 -13.21
CA PHE A 300 16.02 -15.97 -13.68
C PHE A 300 15.68 -15.18 -14.96
N ARG A 301 15.02 -15.81 -15.93
CA ARG A 301 14.60 -15.13 -17.17
C ARG A 301 13.53 -14.07 -16.92
N LYS A 302 12.62 -14.30 -15.98
CA LYS A 302 11.57 -13.38 -15.59
C LYS A 302 12.16 -12.16 -14.86
N GLN A 303 13.06 -12.39 -13.90
CA GLN A 303 13.80 -11.35 -13.20
C GLN A 303 14.63 -10.48 -14.13
N PHE A 304 15.36 -11.11 -15.08
CA PHE A 304 16.15 -10.37 -16.06
C PHE A 304 15.29 -9.40 -16.89
N LYS A 305 14.11 -9.85 -17.35
CA LYS A 305 13.17 -9.00 -18.08
C LYS A 305 12.59 -7.88 -17.19
N LYS A 306 12.25 -8.19 -15.92
CA LYS A 306 11.75 -7.23 -14.94
C LYS A 306 12.82 -6.15 -14.66
N ASN A 307 14.05 -6.55 -14.42
CA ASN A 307 15.17 -5.64 -14.19
C ASN A 307 15.46 -4.73 -15.39
N GLN A 308 15.40 -5.25 -16.63
CA GLN A 308 15.52 -4.41 -17.83
C GLN A 308 14.41 -3.35 -17.91
N ARG A 309 13.17 -3.72 -17.57
CA ARG A 309 12.04 -2.78 -17.52
C ARG A 309 12.21 -1.72 -16.42
N LEU A 310 12.66 -2.13 -15.23
CA LEU A 310 12.95 -1.20 -14.13
C LEU A 310 14.07 -0.21 -14.48
N VAL A 311 15.16 -0.69 -15.11
CA VAL A 311 16.24 0.20 -15.59
C VAL A 311 15.72 1.18 -16.65
N HIS A 312 14.81 0.76 -17.51
CA HIS A 312 14.20 1.65 -18.50
C HIS A 312 13.32 2.71 -17.83
N LEU A 313 12.47 2.34 -16.90
CA LEU A 313 11.64 3.26 -16.10
C LEU A 313 12.50 4.23 -15.29
N TYR A 314 13.57 3.73 -14.65
CA TYR A 314 14.51 4.57 -13.93
C TYR A 314 15.18 5.63 -14.83
N LYS A 315 15.60 5.24 -16.04
CA LYS A 315 16.15 6.19 -17.03
C LYS A 315 15.10 7.21 -17.45
N GLN A 316 13.85 6.82 -17.66
CA GLN A 316 12.76 7.74 -17.99
C GLN A 316 12.53 8.74 -16.85
N ASN A 317 12.48 8.27 -15.59
CA ASN A 317 12.32 9.13 -14.42
C ASN A 317 13.50 10.10 -14.26
N MET A 318 14.74 9.64 -14.40
CA MET A 318 15.91 10.53 -14.40
C MET A 318 15.82 11.60 -15.51
N PHE A 319 15.36 11.20 -16.69
CA PHE A 319 15.19 12.14 -17.80
C PHE A 319 14.13 13.20 -17.50
N MET A 320 13.10 12.84 -16.76
CA MET A 320 12.07 13.76 -16.26
C MET A 320 12.65 14.78 -15.29
N VAL A 321 13.37 14.32 -14.25
CA VAL A 321 14.01 15.20 -13.26
C VAL A 321 14.93 16.20 -13.94
N PHE A 322 15.78 15.75 -14.87
CA PHE A 322 16.66 16.63 -15.65
C PHE A 322 15.92 17.68 -16.47
N ARG A 323 14.75 17.34 -16.98
CA ARG A 323 13.94 18.30 -17.75
C ARG A 323 13.15 19.24 -16.86
N MET A 324 12.72 18.80 -15.67
CA MET A 324 12.07 19.68 -14.68
C MET A 324 12.99 20.82 -14.25
N GLU A 325 14.29 20.56 -14.07
CA GLU A 325 15.30 21.60 -13.77
C GLU A 325 15.39 22.71 -14.84
N GLY A 326 14.98 22.41 -16.06
CA GLY A 326 14.98 23.38 -17.18
C GLY A 326 13.69 24.17 -17.35
N ILE A 327 12.62 23.83 -16.61
CA ILE A 327 11.34 24.52 -16.69
C ILE A 327 11.41 25.80 -15.85
N ARG A 328 11.28 26.95 -16.51
CA ARG A 328 11.30 28.27 -15.87
C ARG A 328 9.92 28.90 -15.75
N ASP A 329 8.93 28.31 -16.39
CA ASP A 329 7.53 28.76 -16.37
C ASP A 329 6.59 27.57 -16.63
N TYR A 330 5.31 27.78 -16.36
CA TYR A 330 4.27 26.76 -16.55
C TYR A 330 4.06 26.34 -18.01
N GLN A 331 4.54 27.10 -18.99
CA GLN A 331 4.35 26.80 -20.41
C GLN A 331 5.15 25.58 -20.87
N GLY A 332 6.28 25.29 -20.22
CA GLY A 332 7.08 24.09 -20.47
C GLY A 332 6.53 22.80 -19.85
N LEU A 333 5.62 22.90 -18.90
CA LEU A 333 5.08 21.76 -18.16
C LEU A 333 4.27 20.79 -19.04
N PRO A 334 3.41 21.23 -19.98
CA PRO A 334 2.64 20.34 -20.85
C PRO A 334 3.49 19.38 -21.68
N ASP A 335 4.57 19.89 -22.28
CA ASP A 335 5.50 19.08 -23.07
C ASP A 335 6.23 18.01 -22.26
N LEU A 336 6.55 18.32 -21.00
CA LEU A 336 7.19 17.40 -20.10
C LEU A 336 6.23 16.30 -19.67
N VAL A 337 5.06 16.69 -19.16
CA VAL A 337 4.00 15.77 -18.71
C VAL A 337 3.52 14.89 -19.85
N GLY A 338 3.36 15.45 -21.05
CA GLY A 338 2.97 14.70 -22.22
C GLY A 338 3.87 13.53 -22.52
N LYS A 339 5.17 13.72 -22.50
CA LYS A 339 6.15 12.65 -22.74
C LYS A 339 6.20 11.60 -21.64
N PHE A 340 5.83 11.97 -20.42
CA PHE A 340 5.75 11.03 -19.30
C PHE A 340 4.49 10.18 -19.38
N VAL A 341 3.34 10.79 -19.63
CA VAL A 341 2.05 10.10 -19.75
C VAL A 341 2.04 9.18 -20.97
N GLU A 342 2.68 9.57 -22.08
CA GLU A 342 2.80 8.77 -23.31
C GLU A 342 3.48 7.39 -23.06
N GLY A 343 4.39 7.33 -22.07
CA GLY A 343 5.06 6.09 -21.67
C GLY A 343 4.25 5.19 -20.71
N ASN A 344 3.17 5.70 -20.13
CA ASN A 344 2.36 4.99 -19.14
C ASN A 344 1.05 4.49 -19.76
N THR A 345 0.96 3.18 -19.95
CA THR A 345 -0.27 2.52 -20.43
C THR A 345 -1.27 2.35 -19.29
N GLY A 346 -2.53 2.76 -19.50
CA GLY A 346 -3.64 2.51 -18.56
C GLY A 346 -4.27 3.77 -17.95
N VAL A 347 -3.68 4.95 -18.16
CA VAL A 347 -4.28 6.23 -17.79
C VAL A 347 -5.03 6.76 -19.02
N SER A 348 -6.32 7.07 -18.90
CA SER A 348 -7.10 7.67 -19.99
C SER A 348 -6.96 9.19 -20.01
N ASP A 349 -6.91 9.78 -18.83
CA ASP A 349 -6.89 11.22 -18.64
C ASP A 349 -5.96 11.61 -17.49
N PHE A 350 -5.27 12.74 -17.64
CA PHE A 350 -4.38 13.29 -16.64
C PHE A 350 -4.62 14.80 -16.51
N TYR A 351 -4.81 15.28 -15.29
CA TYR A 351 -5.09 16.68 -15.02
C TYR A 351 -4.06 17.27 -14.08
N ILE A 352 -3.65 18.51 -14.31
CA ILE A 352 -2.94 19.34 -13.35
C ILE A 352 -3.84 20.51 -12.98
N CYS A 353 -4.13 20.62 -11.68
CA CYS A 353 -4.95 21.68 -11.13
C CYS A 353 -4.15 22.43 -10.06
N LEU A 354 -4.22 23.75 -10.07
CA LEU A 354 -3.59 24.62 -9.09
C LEU A 354 -4.61 25.24 -8.15
N ASN A 355 -4.14 25.55 -6.96
CA ASN A 355 -4.78 26.52 -6.09
C ASN A 355 -4.41 27.92 -6.61
N PRO A 356 -5.36 28.78 -6.96
CA PRO A 356 -5.06 30.09 -7.56
C PRO A 356 -4.43 31.09 -6.58
N ASP A 357 -4.38 30.81 -5.29
CA ASP A 357 -3.82 31.73 -4.30
C ASP A 357 -2.29 31.57 -4.21
N GLU A 358 -1.55 32.49 -4.82
CA GLU A 358 -0.07 32.52 -4.80
C GLU A 358 0.53 32.87 -3.41
N LYS A 359 -0.31 33.25 -2.43
CA LYS A 359 0.15 33.65 -1.11
C LYS A 359 -0.19 32.60 -0.07
N TYR A 360 0.68 31.62 0.05
CA TYR A 360 0.66 30.68 1.17
C TYR A 360 1.19 31.37 2.45
N GLU A 361 0.40 32.23 3.03
CA GLU A 361 0.57 32.60 4.44
C GLU A 361 -0.34 31.67 5.25
N LEU A 362 0.28 30.73 5.97
CA LEU A 362 -0.40 29.88 6.93
C LEU A 362 -1.03 30.73 8.02
N ASP A 363 -2.29 31.04 7.82
CA ASP A 363 -3.13 31.57 8.88
C ASP A 363 -3.77 30.37 9.59
N ASP A 364 -3.33 30.10 10.82
CA ASP A 364 -3.89 29.07 11.72
C ASP A 364 -5.41 29.12 11.88
N SER A 365 -6.06 30.20 11.44
CA SER A 365 -7.50 30.39 11.47
C SER A 365 -8.24 29.76 10.29
N ARG A 366 -7.55 29.36 9.20
CA ARG A 366 -8.19 28.77 8.02
C ARG A 366 -8.58 27.32 8.28
N LYS A 367 -9.84 27.00 7.99
CA LYS A 367 -10.36 25.61 8.07
C LYS A 367 -9.85 24.68 6.97
N SER A 368 -9.25 25.22 5.91
CA SER A 368 -8.68 24.50 4.78
C SER A 368 -7.56 25.34 4.16
N PRO A 369 -6.42 24.72 3.79
CA PRO A 369 -5.35 25.39 3.06
C PRO A 369 -5.71 25.69 1.60
N TYR A 370 -6.80 25.11 1.08
CA TYR A 370 -7.24 25.30 -0.29
C TYR A 370 -8.38 26.30 -0.36
N GLU A 371 -8.34 27.18 -1.36
CA GLU A 371 -9.46 28.00 -1.75
C GLU A 371 -10.64 27.16 -2.25
N ASP A 372 -11.83 27.78 -2.30
CA ASP A 372 -13.04 27.13 -2.82
C ASP A 372 -13.00 26.91 -4.33
N GLU A 373 -12.13 27.62 -5.03
CA GLU A 373 -11.92 27.52 -6.47
C GLU A 373 -10.51 26.98 -6.78
N MET A 374 -10.43 26.19 -7.83
CA MET A 374 -9.21 25.61 -8.39
C MET A 374 -9.12 26.01 -9.87
N GLU A 375 -7.91 26.17 -10.38
CA GLU A 375 -7.63 26.39 -11.78
C GLU A 375 -7.07 25.14 -12.43
N MET A 376 -7.67 24.66 -13.52
CA MET A 376 -7.11 23.57 -14.30
C MET A 376 -6.07 24.10 -15.29
N LEU A 377 -4.81 23.74 -15.09
CA LEU A 377 -3.71 24.12 -15.95
C LEU A 377 -3.60 23.26 -17.20
N LEU A 378 -3.85 21.96 -17.04
CA LEU A 378 -3.58 20.98 -18.08
C LEU A 378 -4.57 19.83 -18.00
N HIS A 379 -5.05 19.41 -19.18
CA HIS A 379 -5.70 18.13 -19.39
C HIS A 379 -4.95 17.40 -20.51
N ALA A 380 -4.41 16.23 -20.19
CA ALA A 380 -3.84 15.31 -21.18
C ALA A 380 -4.73 14.07 -21.25
N TYR A 381 -5.15 13.69 -22.46
CA TYR A 381 -6.01 12.53 -22.66
C TYR A 381 -5.47 11.59 -23.74
N TYR A 382 -5.76 10.30 -23.59
CA TYR A 382 -5.29 9.26 -24.45
C TYR A 382 -6.43 8.82 -25.39
N GLY A 383 -6.39 9.31 -26.66
CA GLY A 383 -7.27 8.86 -27.74
C GLY A 383 -6.55 7.87 -28.65
N LYS A 384 -6.61 8.08 -29.99
CA LYS A 384 -5.75 7.35 -30.95
C LYS A 384 -4.28 7.74 -30.86
N LYS A 385 -4.00 8.94 -30.37
CA LYS A 385 -2.72 9.49 -29.95
C LYS A 385 -2.99 10.34 -28.73
N MET A 386 -1.98 10.53 -27.89
CA MET A 386 -2.08 11.43 -26.77
C MET A 386 -2.29 12.87 -27.29
N SER A 387 -3.24 13.55 -26.74
CA SER A 387 -3.50 14.97 -26.97
C SER A 387 -3.34 15.71 -25.65
N ILE A 388 -2.72 16.88 -25.70
CA ILE A 388 -2.56 17.75 -24.54
C ILE A 388 -3.33 19.02 -24.86
N GLU A 389 -4.32 19.33 -24.04
CA GLU A 389 -5.01 20.60 -24.06
C GLU A 389 -4.51 21.45 -22.91
N VAL A 390 -3.88 22.58 -23.21
CA VAL A 390 -3.64 23.63 -22.24
C VAL A 390 -4.92 24.46 -22.21
N PRO A 391 -5.69 24.46 -21.14
CA PRO A 391 -6.90 25.26 -21.06
C PRO A 391 -6.58 26.72 -21.31
N MET A 392 -7.48 27.44 -21.98
CA MET A 392 -7.40 28.91 -22.03
C MET A 392 -7.27 29.44 -20.60
N PRO A 393 -6.48 30.50 -20.36
CA PRO A 393 -6.30 31.04 -19.04
C PRO A 393 -7.67 31.25 -18.36
N GLN A 394 -7.81 30.74 -17.12
CA GLN A 394 -9.00 30.84 -16.26
C GLN A 394 -10.08 29.73 -16.41
N ARG A 395 -9.71 28.49 -16.61
CA ARG A 395 -10.67 27.39 -16.42
C ARG A 395 -10.82 27.08 -14.92
N LEU A 396 -11.51 27.98 -14.23
CA LEU A 396 -11.81 27.87 -12.80
C LEU A 396 -12.96 26.89 -12.55
N PHE A 397 -12.86 26.11 -11.50
CA PHE A 397 -13.93 25.23 -11.04
C PHE A 397 -13.93 25.15 -9.50
N LYS A 398 -15.08 24.80 -8.95
CA LYS A 398 -15.16 24.63 -7.49
C LYS A 398 -14.41 23.38 -7.05
N ARG A 399 -13.49 23.51 -6.13
CA ARG A 399 -12.67 22.43 -5.56
C ARG A 399 -13.48 21.20 -5.16
N LYS A 400 -14.65 21.39 -4.55
CA LYS A 400 -15.54 20.30 -4.15
C LYS A 400 -15.99 19.40 -5.32
N ASN A 401 -15.91 19.85 -6.56
CA ASN A 401 -16.28 19.09 -7.75
C ASN A 401 -15.10 18.23 -8.27
N LEU A 402 -13.89 18.42 -7.77
CA LEU A 402 -12.62 17.80 -8.17
C LEU A 402 -12.18 18.15 -9.60
N LEU A 403 -13.10 18.31 -10.54
CA LEU A 403 -12.88 18.68 -11.94
C LEU A 403 -13.99 19.62 -12.43
N PRO A 404 -13.78 20.36 -13.54
CA PRO A 404 -14.84 21.05 -14.26
C PRO A 404 -15.97 20.09 -14.66
N ALA A 405 -17.21 20.57 -14.67
CA ALA A 405 -18.39 19.73 -14.89
C ALA A 405 -18.44 19.05 -16.26
N ASP A 406 -17.86 19.65 -17.28
CA ASP A 406 -17.77 19.15 -18.65
C ASP A 406 -16.68 18.07 -18.85
N GLU A 407 -15.79 17.88 -17.87
CA GLU A 407 -14.77 16.82 -17.88
C GLU A 407 -15.28 15.49 -17.29
N VAL A 408 -16.43 15.49 -16.63
CA VAL A 408 -16.96 14.31 -15.95
C VAL A 408 -17.96 13.59 -16.86
N THR A 409 -17.68 12.33 -17.18
CA THR A 409 -18.54 11.49 -18.01
C THR A 409 -19.66 10.83 -17.20
N ASP A 410 -20.73 10.38 -17.88
CA ASP A 410 -21.83 9.60 -17.27
C ASP A 410 -21.42 8.16 -16.88
N ARG A 411 -20.19 7.76 -17.17
CA ARG A 411 -19.65 6.43 -16.79
C ARG A 411 -19.04 6.48 -15.41
N PRO A 412 -18.99 5.34 -14.67
CA PRO A 412 -18.18 5.25 -13.47
C PRO A 412 -16.72 5.58 -13.75
N CYS A 413 -16.12 6.38 -12.90
CA CYS A 413 -14.76 6.88 -13.07
C CYS A 413 -13.91 6.51 -11.87
N VAL A 414 -12.61 6.31 -12.11
CA VAL A 414 -11.61 6.12 -11.06
C VAL A 414 -10.61 7.26 -11.14
N PHE A 415 -10.44 7.98 -10.04
CA PHE A 415 -9.50 9.09 -9.93
C PHE A 415 -8.45 8.80 -8.88
N TYR A 416 -7.20 9.11 -9.19
CA TYR A 416 -6.09 9.12 -8.25
C TYR A 416 -5.65 10.57 -8.05
N ILE A 417 -5.73 11.05 -6.82
CA ILE A 417 -5.39 12.43 -6.46
C ILE A 417 -4.14 12.38 -5.61
N ASN A 418 -3.08 13.01 -6.10
CA ASN A 418 -1.82 13.18 -5.40
C ASN A 418 -1.57 14.69 -5.24
N PRO A 419 -1.35 15.19 -4.02
CA PRO A 419 -0.91 16.55 -3.83
C PRO A 419 0.50 16.72 -4.40
N LEU A 420 0.72 17.81 -5.11
CA LEU A 420 2.05 18.27 -5.52
C LEU A 420 2.38 19.52 -4.71
N HIS A 421 3.59 19.56 -4.16
CA HIS A 421 4.06 20.69 -3.37
C HIS A 421 5.23 21.34 -4.10
N TYR A 422 5.24 22.65 -3.99
CA TYR A 422 6.34 23.49 -4.43
C TYR A 422 7.11 24.00 -3.24
#